data_fb3ea7f610d58523bf0cf26bba1da6e6
#
_entry.id   fb3ea7f610d58523bf0cf26bba1da6e6
#
_cell.length_a   1.000
_cell.length_b   1.000
_cell.length_c   1.000
_cell.angle_alpha   90.00
_cell.angle_beta   90.00
_cell.angle_gamma   90.00
#
_symmetry.space_group_name_H-M   'P 1'
#
loop_
_entity.id
_entity.type
_entity.pdbx_description
1 polymer ?
#
loop_
_entity_poly.entity_id
_entity_poly.type
_entity_poly.pdbx_seq_one_letter_code
_entity_poly.pdbx_strand_id
1 'polypeptide(L)'
;MSKLIYEDLSYKIIGIIFKVYNKLGYGYHEKYYQRAIVIELNKENLNFTREKEIRLSYQNENIGKYFLDFIIENKIVLELKVANSFYPQDMKQILSYLKASGLKLGILAIITKGGIEYKRIVN
;
A
#
# COMPACT_ATOMS: atom_id res chain seq x y z
N MET A 1 1.12 19.00 -20.22
CA MET A 1 0.38 18.00 -19.44
C MET A 1 1.16 17.58 -18.23
N SER A 2 0.52 17.53 -17.08
CA SER A 2 1.13 16.99 -15.89
C SER A 2 1.17 15.47 -15.96
N LYS A 3 2.29 14.90 -15.57
CA LYS A 3 2.40 13.43 -15.44
C LYS A 3 2.00 13.02 -14.04
N LEU A 4 1.47 11.80 -13.92
CA LEU A 4 1.23 11.19 -12.62
C LEU A 4 2.57 10.90 -11.96
N ILE A 5 2.64 11.09 -10.64
CA ILE A 5 3.84 10.79 -9.87
C ILE A 5 4.10 9.27 -9.93
N TYR A 6 5.31 8.89 -10.33
CA TYR A 6 5.74 7.50 -10.48
C TYR A 6 4.76 6.67 -11.30
N GLU A 7 4.36 7.20 -12.46
CA GLU A 7 3.33 6.57 -13.30
C GLU A 7 3.67 5.12 -13.64
N ASP A 8 4.87 4.86 -14.13
CA ASP A 8 5.25 3.51 -14.56
C ASP A 8 5.32 2.54 -13.39
N LEU A 9 5.92 2.95 -12.28
CA LEU A 9 6.04 2.09 -11.10
C LEU A 9 4.67 1.82 -10.48
N SER A 10 3.84 2.85 -10.34
CA SER A 10 2.51 2.68 -9.77
C SER A 10 1.62 1.80 -10.65
N TYR A 11 1.73 1.94 -11.97
CA TYR A 11 1.01 1.08 -12.91
C TYR A 11 1.41 -0.38 -12.74
N LYS A 12 2.71 -0.63 -12.60
CA LYS A 12 3.23 -1.99 -12.38
C LYS A 12 2.71 -2.58 -11.07
N ILE A 13 2.72 -1.79 -9.99
CA ILE A 13 2.22 -2.24 -8.67
C ILE A 13 0.74 -2.57 -8.76
N ILE A 14 -0.07 -1.69 -9.35
CA ILE A 14 -1.50 -1.91 -9.50
C ILE A 14 -1.75 -3.17 -10.34
N GLY A 15 -0.98 -3.36 -11.42
CA GLY A 15 -1.06 -4.57 -12.24
C GLY A 15 -0.78 -5.84 -11.45
N ILE A 16 0.19 -5.80 -10.55
CA ILE A 16 0.50 -6.93 -9.67
C ILE A 16 -0.70 -7.26 -8.77
N ILE A 17 -1.33 -6.24 -8.19
CA ILE A 17 -2.49 -6.45 -7.32
C ILE A 17 -3.63 -7.10 -8.09
N PHE A 18 -3.94 -6.62 -9.28
CA PHE A 18 -4.98 -7.20 -10.12
C PHE A 18 -4.64 -8.64 -10.53
N LYS A 19 -3.38 -8.91 -10.87
CA LYS A 19 -2.93 -10.25 -11.22
C LYS A 19 -3.14 -11.24 -10.08
N VAL A 20 -2.77 -10.84 -8.86
CA VAL A 20 -2.95 -11.65 -7.66
C VAL A 20 -4.43 -11.92 -7.42
N TYR A 21 -5.25 -10.89 -7.48
CA TYR A 21 -6.69 -11.03 -7.26
C TYR A 21 -7.33 -11.93 -8.33
N ASN A 22 -6.95 -11.76 -9.59
CA ASN A 22 -7.52 -12.56 -10.68
C ASN A 22 -7.22 -14.05 -10.53
N LYS A 23 -6.07 -14.39 -9.95
CA LYS A 23 -5.69 -15.78 -9.72
C LYS A 23 -6.31 -16.37 -8.45
N LEU A 24 -6.31 -15.61 -7.35
CA LEU A 24 -6.80 -16.11 -6.07
C LEU A 24 -8.30 -15.96 -5.90
N GLY A 25 -8.88 -14.89 -6.43
CA GLY A 25 -10.27 -14.56 -6.21
C GLY A 25 -10.50 -13.97 -4.82
N TYR A 26 -11.75 -13.68 -4.52
CA TYR A 26 -12.16 -13.16 -3.23
C TYR A 26 -12.31 -14.29 -2.21
N GLY A 27 -12.09 -13.99 -0.94
CA GLY A 27 -12.40 -14.92 0.17
C GLY A 27 -11.21 -15.33 1.02
N TYR A 28 -10.03 -14.91 0.67
CA TYR A 28 -8.84 -15.19 1.48
C TYR A 28 -8.59 -14.10 2.51
N HIS A 29 -7.89 -14.45 3.59
CA HIS A 29 -7.40 -13.46 4.54
C HIS A 29 -6.37 -12.55 3.87
N GLU A 30 -6.30 -11.33 4.35
CA GLU A 30 -5.42 -10.28 3.81
C GLU A 30 -3.96 -10.75 3.69
N LYS A 31 -3.46 -11.49 4.67
CA LYS A 31 -2.07 -11.97 4.68
C LYS A 31 -1.71 -12.83 3.48
N TYR A 32 -2.67 -13.56 2.92
CA TYR A 32 -2.40 -14.43 1.76
C TYR A 32 -2.23 -13.61 0.49
N TYR A 33 -3.02 -12.56 0.32
CA TYR A 33 -2.84 -11.64 -0.78
C TYR A 33 -1.49 -10.92 -0.68
N GLN A 34 -1.11 -10.51 0.53
CA GLN A 34 0.18 -9.86 0.75
C GLN A 34 1.33 -10.79 0.38
N ARG A 35 1.27 -12.04 0.78
CA ARG A 35 2.31 -13.03 0.44
C ARG A 35 2.40 -13.29 -1.06
N ALA A 36 1.27 -13.31 -1.75
CA ALA A 36 1.25 -13.45 -3.20
C ALA A 36 1.86 -12.22 -3.88
N ILE A 37 1.58 -11.03 -3.36
CA ILE A 37 2.18 -9.79 -3.87
C ILE A 37 3.70 -9.84 -3.72
N VAL A 38 4.22 -10.33 -2.60
CA VAL A 38 5.68 -10.50 -2.41
C VAL A 38 6.28 -11.35 -3.53
N ILE A 39 5.64 -12.45 -3.87
CA ILE A 39 6.12 -13.33 -4.95
C ILE A 39 6.21 -12.56 -6.26
N GLU A 40 5.17 -11.79 -6.58
CA GLU A 40 5.14 -11.03 -7.83
C GLU A 40 6.15 -9.86 -7.83
N LEU A 41 6.33 -9.18 -6.69
CA LEU A 41 7.33 -8.13 -6.58
C LEU A 41 8.74 -8.68 -6.82
N ASN A 42 9.04 -9.85 -6.28
CA ASN A 42 10.34 -10.51 -6.47
C ASN A 42 10.54 -10.90 -7.93
N LYS A 43 9.51 -11.40 -8.60
CA LYS A 43 9.59 -11.75 -10.03
C LYS A 43 9.89 -10.53 -10.90
N GLU A 44 9.42 -9.36 -10.51
CA GLU A 44 9.67 -8.10 -11.21
C GLU A 44 10.96 -7.43 -10.77
N ASN A 45 11.73 -8.06 -9.87
CA ASN A 45 12.97 -7.52 -9.31
C ASN A 45 12.78 -6.14 -8.65
N LEU A 46 11.63 -5.93 -8.02
CA LEU A 46 11.36 -4.71 -7.27
C LEU A 46 11.81 -4.86 -5.83
N ASN A 47 12.53 -3.88 -5.33
CA ASN A 47 12.95 -3.84 -3.93
C ASN A 47 11.77 -3.36 -3.08
N PHE A 48 11.65 -3.92 -1.89
CA PHE A 48 10.57 -3.51 -0.99
C PHE A 48 10.93 -3.80 0.46
N THR A 49 10.32 -3.03 1.35
CA THR A 49 10.31 -3.26 2.80
C THR A 49 8.90 -3.66 3.19
N ARG A 50 8.77 -4.66 4.05
CA ARG A 50 7.47 -5.11 4.54
C ARG A 50 7.27 -4.73 5.99
N GLU A 51 6.01 -4.50 6.36
CA GLU A 51 5.58 -4.32 7.74
C GLU A 51 6.44 -3.29 8.46
N LYS A 52 6.62 -2.13 7.81
CA LYS A 52 7.39 -1.03 8.37
C LYS A 52 6.69 -0.49 9.62
N GLU A 53 7.36 -0.59 10.77
CA GLU A 53 6.83 -0.05 12.01
C GLU A 53 6.94 1.47 12.04
N ILE A 54 5.84 2.12 12.31
CA ILE A 54 5.76 3.58 12.44
C ILE A 54 5.31 3.89 13.86
N ARG A 55 6.12 4.64 14.58
CA ARG A 55 5.82 5.02 15.96
C ARG A 55 5.13 6.36 15.98
N LEU A 56 4.11 6.46 16.80
CA LEU A 56 3.38 7.70 17.03
C LEU A 56 3.86 8.32 18.35
N SER A 57 4.18 9.60 18.30
CA SER A 57 4.62 10.35 19.46
C SER A 57 3.71 11.55 19.70
N TYR A 58 3.54 11.89 20.98
CA TYR A 58 2.86 13.10 21.40
C TYR A 58 3.69 13.73 22.51
N GLN A 59 4.14 14.97 22.30
CA GLN A 59 5.01 15.70 23.25
C GLN A 59 6.21 14.83 23.69
N ASN A 60 6.87 14.20 22.71
CA ASN A 60 8.03 13.32 22.88
C ASN A 60 7.75 12.01 23.64
N GLU A 61 6.48 11.70 23.88
CA GLU A 61 6.08 10.45 24.49
C GLU A 61 5.49 9.52 23.43
N ASN A 62 5.82 8.24 23.52
CA ASN A 62 5.26 7.24 22.61
C ASN A 62 3.80 6.96 22.98
N ILE A 63 2.88 7.17 22.03
CA ILE A 63 1.45 6.92 22.26
C ILE A 63 0.93 5.72 21.46
N GLY A 64 1.75 5.10 20.63
CA GLY A 64 1.33 3.94 19.88
C GLY A 64 2.20 3.70 18.67
N LYS A 65 1.77 2.73 17.86
CA LYS A 65 2.44 2.38 16.63
C LYS A 65 1.44 1.78 15.64
N TYR A 66 1.81 1.84 14.37
CA TYR A 66 1.10 1.11 13.32
C TYR A 66 2.13 0.60 12.31
N PHE A 67 1.69 -0.30 11.43
CA PHE A 67 2.57 -0.90 10.43
C PHE A 67 2.07 -0.56 9.04
N LEU A 68 3.01 -0.21 8.16
CA LEU A 68 2.72 -0.06 6.73
C LEU A 68 3.06 -1.37 6.03
N ASP A 69 2.16 -1.85 5.18
CA ASP A 69 2.32 -3.17 4.56
C ASP A 69 3.57 -3.26 3.69
N PHE A 70 3.77 -2.28 2.81
CA PHE A 70 4.89 -2.26 1.88
C PHE A 70 5.39 -0.85 1.64
N ILE A 71 6.72 -0.71 1.48
CA ILE A 71 7.33 0.46 0.86
C ILE A 71 8.14 -0.08 -0.31
N ILE A 72 7.76 0.30 -1.53
CA ILE A 72 8.31 -0.27 -2.75
C ILE A 72 9.28 0.72 -3.39
N GLU A 73 10.49 0.26 -3.67
CA GLU A 73 11.58 1.03 -4.29
C GLU A 73 11.90 2.33 -3.53
N ASN A 74 11.64 2.37 -2.22
CA ASN A 74 11.77 3.56 -1.39
C ASN A 74 11.01 4.77 -1.95
N LYS A 75 9.95 4.53 -2.70
CA LYS A 75 9.18 5.58 -3.40
C LYS A 75 7.69 5.53 -3.12
N ILE A 76 7.11 4.34 -3.06
CA ILE A 76 5.65 4.19 -2.97
C ILE A 76 5.29 3.36 -1.76
N VAL A 77 4.42 3.92 -0.91
CA VAL A 77 3.78 3.17 0.17
C VAL A 77 2.59 2.42 -0.41
N LEU A 78 2.51 1.13 -0.16
CA LEU A 78 1.35 0.32 -0.54
C LEU A 78 0.70 -0.26 0.70
N GLU A 79 -0.58 0.03 0.88
CA GLU A 79 -1.44 -0.58 1.89
C GLU A 79 -2.50 -1.41 1.21
N LEU A 80 -2.69 -2.62 1.69
CA LEU A 80 -3.69 -3.54 1.17
C LEU A 80 -4.68 -3.90 2.27
N LYS A 81 -5.96 -3.77 2.00
CA LYS A 81 -7.02 -4.12 2.95
C LYS A 81 -8.05 -5.01 2.27
N VAL A 82 -8.55 -5.98 3.00
CA VAL A 82 -9.77 -6.70 2.61
C VAL A 82 -10.92 -5.97 3.28
N ALA A 83 -11.65 -5.17 2.51
CA ALA A 83 -12.69 -4.28 3.03
C ALA A 83 -13.67 -3.92 1.93
N ASN A 84 -14.87 -3.50 2.30
CA ASN A 84 -15.92 -3.13 1.34
C ASN A 84 -15.83 -1.65 0.92
N SER A 85 -15.10 -0.84 1.66
CA SER A 85 -14.95 0.58 1.36
C SER A 85 -13.62 1.09 1.90
N PHE A 86 -13.24 2.30 1.46
CA PHE A 86 -12.06 2.97 1.96
C PHE A 86 -12.39 3.64 3.29
N TYR A 87 -11.53 3.43 4.29
CA TYR A 87 -11.68 4.09 5.59
C TYR A 87 -10.77 5.30 5.65
N PRO A 88 -11.29 6.47 6.06
CA PRO A 88 -10.48 7.69 6.17
C PRO A 88 -9.23 7.53 7.04
N GLN A 89 -9.31 6.70 8.09
CA GLN A 89 -8.19 6.43 8.98
C GLN A 89 -6.99 5.85 8.24
N ASP A 90 -7.23 4.91 7.32
CA ASP A 90 -6.15 4.29 6.55
C ASP A 90 -5.48 5.31 5.63
N MET A 91 -6.27 6.15 4.97
CA MET A 91 -5.74 7.20 4.12
C MET A 91 -4.94 8.22 4.91
N LYS A 92 -5.41 8.58 6.11
CA LYS A 92 -4.74 9.53 6.99
C LYS A 92 -3.39 8.99 7.45
N GLN A 93 -3.31 7.71 7.80
CA GLN A 93 -2.06 7.08 8.22
C GLN A 93 -1.03 7.12 7.11
N ILE A 94 -1.44 6.79 5.88
CA ILE A 94 -0.55 6.85 4.72
C ILE A 94 -0.06 8.29 4.51
N LEU A 95 -0.97 9.24 4.48
CA LEU A 95 -0.61 10.64 4.25
C LEU A 95 0.34 11.17 5.33
N SER A 96 0.10 10.82 6.58
CA SER A 96 0.97 11.22 7.70
C SER A 96 2.39 10.69 7.50
N TYR A 97 2.53 9.44 7.07
CA TYR A 97 3.84 8.88 6.80
C TYR A 97 4.51 9.58 5.61
N LEU A 98 3.77 9.85 4.54
CA LEU A 98 4.33 10.58 3.40
C LEU A 98 4.88 11.94 3.81
N LYS A 99 4.14 12.67 4.64
CA LYS A 99 4.59 13.98 5.13
C LYS A 99 5.85 13.87 5.97
N ALA A 100 5.91 12.87 6.84
CA ALA A 100 7.06 12.69 7.73
C ALA A 100 8.31 12.19 6.99
N SER A 101 8.13 11.31 6.00
CA SER A 101 9.24 10.68 5.28
C SER A 101 9.72 11.46 4.05
N GLY A 102 8.88 12.34 3.53
CA GLY A 102 9.15 13.03 2.27
C GLY A 102 8.81 12.20 1.04
N LEU A 103 8.27 11.00 1.21
CA LEU A 103 7.80 10.21 0.07
C LEU A 103 6.57 10.88 -0.54
N LYS A 104 6.39 10.71 -1.85
CA LYS A 104 5.40 11.48 -2.61
C LYS A 104 4.10 10.75 -2.88
N LEU A 105 4.10 9.43 -2.83
CA LEU A 105 2.95 8.65 -3.27
C LEU A 105 2.68 7.47 -2.37
N GLY A 106 1.41 7.31 -2.01
CA GLY A 106 0.89 6.10 -1.42
C GLY A 106 -0.22 5.54 -2.29
N ILE A 107 -0.42 4.25 -2.21
CA ILE A 107 -1.53 3.55 -2.86
C ILE A 107 -2.24 2.76 -1.77
N LEU A 108 -3.53 3.03 -1.61
CA LEU A 108 -4.40 2.22 -0.77
C LEU A 108 -5.28 1.38 -1.68
N ALA A 109 -5.10 0.08 -1.62
CA ALA A 109 -5.89 -0.86 -2.41
C ALA A 109 -6.77 -1.68 -1.48
N ILE A 110 -8.03 -1.84 -1.88
CA ILE A 110 -8.96 -2.69 -1.14
C ILE A 110 -9.43 -3.83 -2.03
N ILE A 111 -9.53 -5.00 -1.42
CA ILE A 111 -10.07 -6.19 -2.04
C ILE A 111 -11.50 -6.31 -1.57
N THR A 112 -12.44 -6.13 -2.50
CA THR A 112 -13.86 -6.21 -2.21
C THR A 112 -14.45 -7.46 -2.87
N LYS A 113 -15.66 -7.79 -2.49
CA LYS A 113 -16.38 -8.90 -3.11
C LYS A 113 -16.56 -8.69 -4.62
N GLY A 114 -16.62 -7.43 -5.05
CA GLY A 114 -16.79 -7.09 -6.47
C GLY A 114 -15.49 -6.87 -7.23
N GLY A 115 -14.34 -6.93 -6.58
CA GLY A 115 -13.05 -6.73 -7.24
C GLY A 115 -12.12 -5.83 -6.46
N ILE A 116 -11.12 -5.28 -7.15
CA ILE A 116 -10.12 -4.38 -6.58
C ILE A 116 -10.55 -2.94 -6.82
N GLU A 117 -10.45 -2.14 -5.76
CA GLU A 117 -10.53 -0.67 -5.86
C GLU A 117 -9.26 -0.10 -5.24
N TYR A 118 -8.82 1.05 -5.73
CA TYR A 118 -7.63 1.66 -5.17
C TYR A 118 -7.70 3.18 -5.24
N LYS A 119 -6.94 3.82 -4.36
CA LYS A 119 -6.76 5.28 -4.35
C LYS A 119 -5.28 5.62 -4.31
N ARG A 120 -4.91 6.64 -5.07
CA ARG A 120 -3.59 7.24 -5.02
C ARG A 120 -3.64 8.38 -4.01
N ILE A 121 -2.70 8.38 -3.07
CA ILE A 121 -2.60 9.39 -2.02
C ILE A 121 -1.31 10.15 -2.29
N VAL A 122 -1.43 11.43 -2.58
CA VAL A 122 -0.32 12.28 -2.98
C VAL A 122 0.00 13.26 -1.86
N ASN A 123 1.29 13.41 -1.58
CA ASN A 123 1.74 14.38 -0.58
C ASN A 123 1.99 15.73 -1.24
#